data_dc4e7d3cbff3eea083bcced4f3269331
#
_entry.id   dc4e7d3cbff3eea083bcced4f3269331
#
_cell.length_a   1.000
_cell.length_b   1.000
_cell.length_c   1.000
_cell.angle_alpha   90.00
_cell.angle_beta   90.00
_cell.angle_gamma   90.00
#
_symmetry.space_group_name_H-M   'P 1'
#
loop_
_entity.id
_entity.type
_entity.pdbx_description
1 polymer ?
#
loop_
_entity_poly.entity_id
_entity_poly.type
_entity_poly.pdbx_seq_one_letter_code
_entity_poly.pdbx_strand_id
1 'polypeptide(L)'
;MKEIVPITMKDIARDLGCSIATVSRALKNSPRISAAQKERIQAYARAHNFYPNVIGEALRHSKVQPMKVIGVIVPEFVHYYFMSVVSGIEEEARARGYRVMVAQSNERYDKEVAICEDFYKNKVCGIIVSQAKDTKQYDHFQKLMDNGVPLVFYDRICTGVNCSRVVVDDYMGSFTAVTHLIDTGCKKIAFYGSPMNMEISKNRYNGYRDALLKHGLKENPDWVKICDNRAQAEALTPEILEAEDRPDAFFAINDDTAIGILYTAKRMGYK
;
A
#
# COMPACT_ATOMS: atom_id res chain seq x y z
N MET A 1 27.63 -25.00 -15.08
CA MET A 1 27.53 -23.52 -15.26
C MET A 1 28.78 -22.92 -14.62
N LYS A 2 29.57 -22.11 -15.34
CA LYS A 2 30.68 -21.37 -14.72
C LYS A 2 30.06 -20.28 -13.80
N GLU A 3 30.46 -20.24 -12.55
CA GLU A 3 30.06 -19.24 -11.59
C GLU A 3 30.57 -17.88 -12.09
N ILE A 4 29.65 -16.97 -12.43
CA ILE A 4 29.99 -15.61 -12.87
C ILE A 4 30.28 -14.81 -11.60
N VAL A 5 31.57 -14.67 -11.26
CA VAL A 5 32.00 -13.82 -10.14
C VAL A 5 31.98 -12.37 -10.61
N PRO A 6 31.13 -11.51 -10.01
CA PRO A 6 31.08 -10.11 -10.39
C PRO A 6 32.42 -9.41 -10.13
N ILE A 7 32.88 -8.59 -11.09
CA ILE A 7 34.10 -7.77 -10.93
C ILE A 7 33.93 -6.79 -9.75
N THR A 8 35.02 -6.57 -9.00
CA THR A 8 35.04 -5.68 -7.85
C THR A 8 35.89 -4.42 -8.11
N MET A 9 35.75 -3.37 -7.28
CA MET A 9 36.65 -2.21 -7.35
C MET A 9 38.13 -2.59 -7.14
N LYS A 10 38.39 -3.69 -6.40
CA LYS A 10 39.74 -4.22 -6.18
C LYS A 10 40.31 -4.80 -7.47
N ASP A 11 39.51 -5.49 -8.25
CA ASP A 11 39.92 -6.04 -9.54
C ASP A 11 40.18 -4.92 -10.55
N ILE A 12 39.30 -3.92 -10.64
CA ILE A 12 39.50 -2.73 -11.48
C ILE A 12 40.83 -2.01 -11.11
N ALA A 13 41.09 -1.85 -9.82
CA ALA A 13 42.29 -1.22 -9.34
C ALA A 13 43.55 -2.01 -9.73
N ARG A 14 43.50 -3.34 -9.58
CA ARG A 14 44.58 -4.26 -9.99
C ARG A 14 44.83 -4.18 -11.48
N ASP A 15 43.81 -4.31 -12.29
CA ASP A 15 43.92 -4.42 -13.76
C ASP A 15 44.31 -3.08 -14.42
N LEU A 16 43.97 -1.94 -13.80
CA LEU A 16 44.34 -0.62 -14.27
C LEU A 16 45.62 -0.04 -13.59
N GLY A 17 46.25 -0.80 -12.67
CA GLY A 17 47.47 -0.37 -11.97
C GLY A 17 47.29 0.88 -11.09
N CYS A 18 46.13 1.00 -10.42
CA CYS A 18 45.85 2.16 -9.57
C CYS A 18 45.30 1.74 -8.20
N SER A 19 45.12 2.69 -7.28
CA SER A 19 44.54 2.36 -5.96
C SER A 19 43.02 2.25 -6.01
N ILE A 20 42.43 1.44 -5.10
CA ILE A 20 40.96 1.32 -4.93
C ILE A 20 40.35 2.72 -4.65
N ALA A 21 41.07 3.58 -3.92
CA ALA A 21 40.63 4.94 -3.65
C ALA A 21 40.58 5.81 -4.93
N THR A 22 41.51 5.59 -5.89
CA THR A 22 41.49 6.22 -7.21
C THR A 22 40.28 5.76 -8.01
N VAL A 23 40.00 4.45 -8.05
CA VAL A 23 38.82 3.87 -8.72
C VAL A 23 37.55 4.48 -8.14
N SER A 24 37.40 4.48 -6.83
CA SER A 24 36.20 5.03 -6.15
C SER A 24 35.98 6.51 -6.46
N ARG A 25 37.05 7.32 -6.43
CA ARG A 25 36.98 8.74 -6.76
C ARG A 25 36.63 8.99 -8.23
N ALA A 26 37.18 8.21 -9.15
CA ALA A 26 36.90 8.34 -10.56
C ALA A 26 35.44 7.98 -10.89
N LEU A 27 34.89 6.92 -10.30
CA LEU A 27 33.49 6.52 -10.45
C LEU A 27 32.50 7.57 -9.88
N LYS A 28 32.94 8.34 -8.87
CA LYS A 28 32.16 9.44 -8.27
C LYS A 28 32.41 10.82 -8.94
N ASN A 29 33.06 10.87 -10.07
CA ASN A 29 33.40 12.12 -10.78
C ASN A 29 34.19 13.15 -9.95
N SER A 30 34.94 12.70 -8.95
CA SER A 30 35.72 13.58 -8.08
C SER A 30 36.65 14.52 -8.86
N PRO A 31 36.71 15.82 -8.53
CA PRO A 31 37.65 16.76 -9.17
C PRO A 31 39.12 16.46 -8.89
N ARG A 32 39.40 15.58 -7.91
CA ARG A 32 40.77 15.19 -7.52
C ARG A 32 41.41 14.16 -8.45
N ILE A 33 40.71 13.71 -9.49
CA ILE A 33 41.19 12.75 -10.50
C ILE A 33 41.18 13.44 -11.87
N SER A 34 42.25 13.28 -12.63
CA SER A 34 42.36 13.86 -13.98
C SER A 34 41.28 13.35 -14.92
N ALA A 35 40.87 14.15 -15.89
CA ALA A 35 39.82 13.76 -16.85
C ALA A 35 40.19 12.48 -17.60
N ALA A 36 41.42 12.32 -18.04
CA ALA A 36 41.91 11.14 -18.74
C ALA A 36 41.82 9.86 -17.87
N GLN A 37 42.20 9.97 -16.59
CA GLN A 37 42.13 8.82 -15.68
C GLN A 37 40.68 8.46 -15.28
N LYS A 38 39.81 9.47 -15.16
CA LYS A 38 38.37 9.19 -14.96
C LYS A 38 37.79 8.40 -16.12
N GLU A 39 38.01 8.92 -17.34
CA GLU A 39 37.45 8.25 -18.54
C GLU A 39 37.96 6.83 -18.69
N ARG A 40 39.29 6.62 -18.48
CA ARG A 40 39.88 5.26 -18.52
C ARG A 40 39.20 4.29 -17.52
N ILE A 41 39.00 4.73 -16.28
CA ILE A 41 38.39 3.89 -15.22
C ILE A 41 36.91 3.66 -15.50
N GLN A 42 36.16 4.69 -15.89
CA GLN A 42 34.73 4.58 -16.21
C GLN A 42 34.48 3.75 -17.45
N ALA A 43 35.30 3.87 -18.48
CA ALA A 43 35.22 3.03 -19.67
C ALA A 43 35.47 1.55 -19.34
N TYR A 44 36.47 1.26 -18.51
CA TYR A 44 36.74 -0.10 -18.04
C TYR A 44 35.57 -0.67 -17.23
N ALA A 45 35.02 0.12 -16.30
CA ALA A 45 33.86 -0.26 -15.50
C ALA A 45 32.63 -0.57 -16.37
N ARG A 46 32.33 0.27 -17.37
CA ARG A 46 31.25 0.05 -18.35
C ARG A 46 31.46 -1.23 -19.16
N ALA A 47 32.67 -1.43 -19.67
CA ALA A 47 33.01 -2.61 -20.48
C ALA A 47 32.85 -3.94 -19.73
N HIS A 48 33.00 -3.92 -18.40
CA HIS A 48 32.88 -5.09 -17.54
C HIS A 48 31.57 -5.11 -16.74
N ASN A 49 30.56 -4.29 -17.09
CA ASN A 49 29.27 -4.19 -16.40
C ASN A 49 29.41 -3.99 -14.87
N PHE A 50 30.44 -3.26 -14.46
CA PHE A 50 30.66 -2.96 -13.05
C PHE A 50 29.70 -1.87 -12.57
N TYR A 51 28.90 -2.15 -11.56
CA TYR A 51 28.07 -1.19 -10.84
C TYR A 51 28.57 -1.06 -9.39
N PRO A 52 28.86 0.16 -8.90
CA PRO A 52 29.25 0.36 -7.51
C PRO A 52 28.18 -0.18 -6.56
N ASN A 53 28.59 -0.99 -5.58
CA ASN A 53 27.67 -1.48 -4.56
C ASN A 53 27.35 -0.34 -3.57
N VAL A 54 26.17 0.25 -3.71
CA VAL A 54 25.68 1.37 -2.87
C VAL A 54 25.59 0.94 -1.39
N ILE A 55 25.26 -0.31 -1.12
CA ILE A 55 25.17 -0.86 0.24
C ILE A 55 26.56 -0.95 0.88
N GLY A 56 27.56 -1.41 0.13
CA GLY A 56 28.97 -1.49 0.60
C GLY A 56 29.59 -0.12 0.84
N GLU A 57 29.12 0.94 0.19
CA GLU A 57 29.56 2.33 0.44
C GLU A 57 28.91 2.91 1.69
N ALA A 58 27.62 2.70 1.90
CA ALA A 58 26.89 3.13 3.09
C ALA A 58 27.50 2.57 4.38
N LEU A 59 27.97 1.32 4.34
CA LEU A 59 28.64 0.66 5.47
C LEU A 59 30.04 1.20 5.80
N ARG A 60 30.73 1.84 4.85
CA ARG A 60 32.08 2.39 5.07
C ARG A 60 32.11 3.81 5.65
N HIS A 61 31.01 4.53 5.54
CA HIS A 61 30.89 5.86 6.12
C HIS A 61 30.10 5.76 7.42
N SER A 62 30.74 6.04 8.55
CA SER A 62 30.20 6.01 9.92
C SER A 62 28.99 6.93 10.18
N LYS A 63 28.51 7.66 9.19
CA LYS A 63 27.21 8.31 9.12
C LYS A 63 26.36 7.48 8.17
N VAL A 64 25.68 6.47 8.71
CA VAL A 64 24.63 5.72 7.99
C VAL A 64 23.54 6.71 7.62
N GLN A 65 23.65 7.34 6.44
CA GLN A 65 22.47 8.00 5.87
C GLN A 65 21.48 6.87 5.59
N PRO A 66 20.23 7.00 6.04
CA PRO A 66 19.21 6.03 5.69
C PRO A 66 19.18 5.88 4.17
N MET A 67 19.06 4.66 3.69
CA MET A 67 18.87 4.45 2.26
C MET A 67 17.66 5.26 1.84
N LYS A 68 17.74 5.98 0.73
CA LYS A 68 16.60 6.73 0.17
C LYS A 68 15.56 5.74 -0.38
N VAL A 69 15.06 4.85 0.48
CA VAL A 69 14.06 3.84 0.17
C VAL A 69 12.89 3.99 1.13
N ILE A 70 11.70 4.17 0.59
CA ILE A 70 10.43 4.21 1.32
C ILE A 70 9.82 2.81 1.24
N GLY A 71 9.44 2.22 2.39
CA GLY A 71 8.64 1.02 2.45
C GLY A 71 7.16 1.33 2.22
N VAL A 72 6.48 0.56 1.40
CA VAL A 72 5.01 0.66 1.21
C VAL A 72 4.39 -0.69 1.52
N ILE A 73 3.49 -0.72 2.48
CA ILE A 73 2.74 -1.91 2.87
C ILE A 73 1.31 -1.76 2.36
N VAL A 74 0.90 -2.70 1.51
CA VAL A 74 -0.47 -2.77 1.00
C VAL A 74 -1.15 -4.04 1.53
N PRO A 75 -2.49 -4.05 1.70
CA PRO A 75 -3.22 -5.26 2.05
C PRO A 75 -3.09 -6.36 0.99
N GLU A 76 -3.39 -6.04 -0.27
CA GLU A 76 -3.36 -6.96 -1.40
C GLU A 76 -3.02 -6.24 -2.72
N PHE A 77 -2.27 -6.91 -3.60
CA PHE A 77 -1.92 -6.37 -4.92
C PHE A 77 -3.06 -6.48 -5.95
N VAL A 78 -4.02 -7.35 -5.72
CA VAL A 78 -5.11 -7.61 -6.67
C VAL A 78 -6.13 -6.47 -6.79
N HIS A 79 -6.18 -5.59 -5.80
CA HIS A 79 -7.09 -4.44 -5.83
C HIS A 79 -6.48 -3.26 -6.57
N TYR A 80 -7.16 -2.83 -7.63
CA TYR A 80 -6.76 -1.69 -8.46
C TYR A 80 -6.46 -0.42 -7.64
N TYR A 81 -7.27 -0.15 -6.62
CA TYR A 81 -7.11 1.02 -5.75
C TYR A 81 -5.72 1.07 -5.11
N PHE A 82 -5.29 0.00 -4.44
CA PHE A 82 -3.97 0.00 -3.77
C PHE A 82 -2.83 0.16 -4.77
N MET A 83 -2.93 -0.45 -5.94
CA MET A 83 -1.89 -0.34 -6.96
C MET A 83 -1.85 1.05 -7.60
N SER A 84 -3.00 1.73 -7.72
CA SER A 84 -3.06 3.13 -8.17
C SER A 84 -2.37 4.07 -7.15
N VAL A 85 -2.60 3.84 -5.85
CA VAL A 85 -1.90 4.59 -4.79
C VAL A 85 -0.41 4.33 -4.83
N VAL A 86 0.02 3.07 -4.97
CA VAL A 86 1.45 2.71 -5.08
C VAL A 86 2.09 3.39 -6.29
N SER A 87 1.40 3.46 -7.43
CA SER A 87 1.88 4.17 -8.63
C SER A 87 2.14 5.65 -8.35
N GLY A 88 1.20 6.34 -7.68
CA GLY A 88 1.37 7.74 -7.30
C GLY A 88 2.51 7.96 -6.29
N ILE A 89 2.64 7.05 -5.31
CA ILE A 89 3.75 7.08 -4.35
C ILE A 89 5.10 6.90 -5.07
N GLU A 90 5.19 5.95 -6.02
CA GLU A 90 6.43 5.68 -6.76
C GLU A 90 6.85 6.90 -7.61
N GLU A 91 5.91 7.50 -8.34
CA GLU A 91 6.16 8.67 -9.18
C GLU A 91 6.71 9.84 -8.36
N GLU A 92 6.07 10.16 -7.23
CA GLU A 92 6.47 11.26 -6.36
C GLU A 92 7.79 10.97 -5.62
N ALA A 93 7.98 9.73 -5.16
CA ALA A 93 9.22 9.31 -4.52
C ALA A 93 10.40 9.42 -5.49
N ARG A 94 10.24 8.95 -6.73
CA ARG A 94 11.26 8.99 -7.77
C ARG A 94 11.62 10.43 -8.14
N ALA A 95 10.64 11.32 -8.27
CA ALA A 95 10.88 12.74 -8.54
C ALA A 95 11.78 13.39 -7.46
N ARG A 96 11.72 12.92 -6.21
CA ARG A 96 12.54 13.37 -5.07
C ARG A 96 13.80 12.53 -4.83
N GLY A 97 14.12 11.60 -5.72
CA GLY A 97 15.32 10.75 -5.63
C GLY A 97 15.21 9.62 -4.60
N TYR A 98 13.99 9.22 -4.22
CA TYR A 98 13.72 8.04 -3.41
C TYR A 98 13.35 6.85 -4.30
N ARG A 99 13.52 5.65 -3.76
CA ARG A 99 12.99 4.39 -4.31
C ARG A 99 11.87 3.88 -3.43
N VAL A 100 11.02 3.03 -3.98
CA VAL A 100 9.93 2.41 -3.25
C VAL A 100 10.17 0.91 -3.17
N MET A 101 9.99 0.34 -1.98
CA MET A 101 9.95 -1.08 -1.73
C MET A 101 8.53 -1.45 -1.31
N VAL A 102 7.84 -2.27 -2.10
CA VAL A 102 6.44 -2.61 -1.86
C VAL A 102 6.32 -4.03 -1.33
N ALA A 103 5.51 -4.23 -0.31
CA ALA A 103 5.16 -5.54 0.22
C ALA A 103 3.66 -5.63 0.51
N GLN A 104 3.08 -6.84 0.41
CA GLN A 104 1.67 -7.07 0.75
C GLN A 104 1.53 -7.93 2.00
N SER A 105 0.61 -7.53 2.88
CA SER A 105 0.30 -8.27 4.11
C SER A 105 -0.64 -9.46 3.86
N ASN A 106 -1.33 -9.52 2.72
CA ASN A 106 -2.40 -10.47 2.43
C ASN A 106 -3.48 -10.47 3.53
N GLU A 107 -3.83 -9.30 4.02
CA GLU A 107 -4.82 -9.07 5.08
C GLU A 107 -4.49 -9.76 6.42
N ARG A 108 -3.22 -10.15 6.64
CA ARG A 108 -2.77 -10.93 7.80
C ARG A 108 -1.87 -10.10 8.71
N TYR A 109 -2.20 -10.07 10.00
CA TYR A 109 -1.41 -9.41 11.05
C TYR A 109 0.03 -9.94 11.15
N ASP A 110 0.22 -11.26 11.16
CA ASP A 110 1.55 -11.87 11.29
C ASP A 110 2.49 -11.49 10.14
N LYS A 111 1.95 -11.41 8.91
CA LYS A 111 2.71 -10.95 7.75
C LYS A 111 3.03 -9.46 7.82
N GLU A 112 2.07 -8.63 8.25
CA GLU A 112 2.28 -7.19 8.43
C GLU A 112 3.42 -6.93 9.41
N VAL A 113 3.43 -7.64 10.55
CA VAL A 113 4.51 -7.58 11.54
C VAL A 113 5.85 -7.96 10.93
N ALA A 114 5.92 -9.10 10.21
CA ALA A 114 7.14 -9.56 9.56
C ALA A 114 7.68 -8.55 8.53
N ILE A 115 6.80 -7.94 7.72
CA ILE A 115 7.17 -6.90 6.75
C ILE A 115 7.73 -5.67 7.46
N CYS A 116 7.10 -5.22 8.55
CA CYS A 116 7.60 -4.10 9.35
C CYS A 116 9.02 -4.36 9.88
N GLU A 117 9.28 -5.58 10.38
CA GLU A 117 10.62 -5.98 10.82
C GLU A 117 11.63 -6.01 9.66
N ASP A 118 11.24 -6.55 8.51
CA ASP A 118 12.11 -6.62 7.34
C ASP A 118 12.45 -5.21 6.82
N PHE A 119 11.48 -4.32 6.75
CA PHE A 119 11.72 -2.93 6.38
C PHE A 119 12.65 -2.21 7.36
N TYR A 120 12.48 -2.45 8.66
CA TYR A 120 13.40 -1.93 9.68
C TYR A 120 14.82 -2.46 9.50
N LYS A 121 14.99 -3.78 9.32
CA LYS A 121 16.30 -4.42 9.08
C LYS A 121 16.96 -3.91 7.79
N ASN A 122 16.19 -3.65 6.75
CA ASN A 122 16.65 -3.09 5.48
C ASN A 122 16.85 -1.57 5.51
N LYS A 123 16.69 -0.91 6.68
CA LYS A 123 16.95 0.52 6.88
C LYS A 123 16.19 1.42 5.91
N VAL A 124 14.91 1.13 5.64
CA VAL A 124 14.06 2.08 4.92
C VAL A 124 13.98 3.40 5.70
N CYS A 125 13.86 4.52 4.99
CA CYS A 125 13.85 5.85 5.60
C CYS A 125 12.47 6.27 6.14
N GLY A 126 11.42 5.50 5.84
CA GLY A 126 10.06 5.69 6.31
C GLY A 126 9.14 4.62 5.71
N ILE A 127 7.96 4.47 6.29
CA ILE A 127 6.97 3.47 5.86
C ILE A 127 5.63 4.15 5.62
N ILE A 128 5.00 3.83 4.48
CA ILE A 128 3.61 4.18 4.16
C ILE A 128 2.81 2.89 4.21
N VAL A 129 1.73 2.84 5.00
CA VAL A 129 1.00 1.60 5.25
C VAL A 129 -0.52 1.78 5.20
N SER A 130 -1.20 0.85 4.55
CA SER A 130 -2.62 0.55 4.76
C SER A 130 -2.72 -0.74 5.54
N GLN A 131 -3.32 -0.70 6.74
CA GLN A 131 -3.27 -1.84 7.67
C GLN A 131 -4.08 -3.05 7.17
N ALA A 132 -3.67 -4.23 7.58
CA ALA A 132 -4.39 -5.47 7.31
C ALA A 132 -5.72 -5.53 8.10
N LYS A 133 -6.73 -6.23 7.57
CA LYS A 133 -8.06 -6.35 8.20
C LYS A 133 -8.03 -7.05 9.56
N ASP A 134 -7.14 -8.03 9.74
CA ASP A 134 -7.06 -8.77 10.98
C ASP A 134 -6.14 -8.12 12.03
N THR A 135 -5.54 -6.96 11.71
CA THR A 135 -4.70 -6.19 12.63
C THR A 135 -5.55 -5.58 13.75
N LYS A 136 -5.33 -6.07 14.96
CA LYS A 136 -6.00 -5.63 16.19
C LYS A 136 -5.04 -5.07 17.24
N GLN A 137 -3.74 -5.30 17.05
CA GLN A 137 -2.65 -4.84 17.91
C GLN A 137 -1.69 -4.01 17.09
N TYR A 138 -1.11 -2.98 17.70
CA TYR A 138 -0.36 -1.95 16.97
C TYR A 138 1.08 -1.80 17.43
N ASP A 139 1.56 -2.71 18.28
CA ASP A 139 2.89 -2.66 18.89
C ASP A 139 4.02 -2.64 17.86
N HIS A 140 3.84 -3.34 16.73
CA HIS A 140 4.81 -3.36 15.64
C HIS A 140 4.99 -1.99 14.98
N PHE A 141 3.92 -1.23 14.83
CA PHE A 141 3.97 0.13 14.32
C PHE A 141 4.60 1.09 15.35
N GLN A 142 4.22 0.96 16.62
CA GLN A 142 4.80 1.78 17.68
C GLN A 142 6.30 1.54 17.81
N LYS A 143 6.76 0.28 17.76
CA LYS A 143 8.18 -0.08 17.77
C LYS A 143 8.98 0.57 16.63
N LEU A 144 8.41 0.68 15.43
CA LEU A 144 9.05 1.38 14.30
C LEU A 144 9.28 2.85 14.64
N MET A 145 8.26 3.54 15.15
CA MET A 145 8.33 4.96 15.52
C MET A 145 9.31 5.19 16.68
N ASP A 146 9.28 4.35 17.71
CA ASP A 146 10.20 4.43 18.84
C ASP A 146 11.68 4.23 18.42
N ASN A 147 11.88 3.52 17.29
CA ASN A 147 13.20 3.36 16.66
C ASN A 147 13.50 4.41 15.59
N GLY A 148 12.72 5.49 15.51
CA GLY A 148 12.95 6.62 14.63
C GLY A 148 12.60 6.40 13.16
N VAL A 149 11.77 5.40 12.83
CA VAL A 149 11.26 5.19 11.46
C VAL A 149 9.94 5.93 11.32
N PRO A 150 9.86 6.99 10.49
CA PRO A 150 8.61 7.72 10.24
C PRO A 150 7.55 6.81 9.63
N LEU A 151 6.31 6.96 10.09
CA LEU A 151 5.16 6.19 9.64
C LEU A 151 4.06 7.10 9.10
N VAL A 152 3.44 6.71 8.00
CA VAL A 152 2.25 7.35 7.43
C VAL A 152 1.21 6.28 7.12
N PHE A 153 0.03 6.40 7.71
CA PHE A 153 -1.09 5.57 7.29
C PHE A 153 -1.82 6.17 6.10
N TYR A 154 -2.36 5.32 5.24
CA TYR A 154 -3.31 5.74 4.20
C TYR A 154 -4.48 4.76 4.14
N ASP A 155 -5.64 5.26 3.70
CA ASP A 155 -6.88 4.49 3.56
C ASP A 155 -7.30 3.83 4.89
N ARG A 156 -6.72 2.67 5.23
CA ARG A 156 -6.98 1.99 6.50
C ARG A 156 -5.97 2.43 7.54
N ILE A 157 -6.47 3.04 8.59
CA ILE A 157 -5.67 3.68 9.62
C ILE A 157 -5.78 2.97 10.96
N CYS A 158 -4.71 3.06 11.73
CA CYS A 158 -4.68 2.73 13.14
C CYS A 158 -4.88 4.00 13.97
N THR A 159 -5.83 3.99 14.90
CA THR A 159 -6.06 5.12 15.81
C THR A 159 -5.16 5.05 17.06
N GLY A 160 -4.59 3.88 17.36
CA GLY A 160 -3.73 3.64 18.51
C GLY A 160 -2.29 4.15 18.35
N VAL A 161 -1.89 4.62 17.16
CA VAL A 161 -0.54 5.14 16.88
C VAL A 161 -0.63 6.60 16.44
N ASN A 162 0.14 7.47 17.07
CA ASN A 162 0.15 8.90 16.73
C ASN A 162 1.12 9.21 15.58
N CYS A 163 0.63 9.18 14.36
CA CYS A 163 1.42 9.47 13.16
C CYS A 163 0.57 10.18 12.09
N SER A 164 1.21 10.58 10.98
CA SER A 164 0.52 11.20 9.84
C SER A 164 -0.43 10.20 9.16
N ARG A 165 -1.55 10.72 8.64
CA ARG A 165 -2.59 9.93 7.99
C ARG A 165 -3.06 10.63 6.72
N VAL A 166 -3.31 9.85 5.67
CA VAL A 166 -3.92 10.31 4.42
C VAL A 166 -5.18 9.49 4.20
N VAL A 167 -6.33 10.11 4.39
CA VAL A 167 -7.64 9.46 4.33
C VAL A 167 -8.60 10.30 3.49
N VAL A 168 -9.63 9.66 2.96
CA VAL A 168 -10.81 10.33 2.41
C VAL A 168 -11.89 10.44 3.47
N ASP A 169 -12.91 11.27 3.22
CA ASP A 169 -14.07 11.36 4.10
C ASP A 169 -15.06 10.23 3.77
N ASP A 170 -14.79 9.05 4.32
CA ASP A 170 -15.61 7.85 4.12
C ASP A 170 -17.04 8.01 4.61
N TYR A 171 -17.24 8.80 5.68
CA TYR A 171 -18.57 9.08 6.20
C TYR A 171 -19.38 9.91 5.19
N MET A 172 -18.82 11.03 4.74
CA MET A 172 -19.51 11.88 3.77
C MET A 172 -19.70 11.23 2.41
N GLY A 173 -18.70 10.44 1.98
CA GLY A 173 -18.81 9.64 0.75
C GLY A 173 -19.98 8.67 0.79
N SER A 174 -20.09 7.90 1.87
CA SER A 174 -21.20 6.97 2.12
C SER A 174 -22.54 7.68 2.25
N PHE A 175 -22.59 8.73 3.05
CA PHE A 175 -23.79 9.54 3.25
C PHE A 175 -24.32 10.10 1.92
N THR A 176 -23.43 10.62 1.08
CA THR A 176 -23.79 11.17 -0.24
C THR A 176 -24.27 10.09 -1.19
N ALA A 177 -23.59 8.95 -1.25
CA ALA A 177 -23.98 7.84 -2.12
C ALA A 177 -25.37 7.28 -1.75
N VAL A 178 -25.62 7.08 -0.46
CA VAL A 178 -26.92 6.58 0.01
C VAL A 178 -28.03 7.63 -0.19
N THR A 179 -27.74 8.93 0.06
CA THR A 179 -28.66 10.02 -0.26
C THR A 179 -29.05 10.00 -1.74
N HIS A 180 -28.06 9.80 -2.63
CA HIS A 180 -28.33 9.69 -4.07
C HIS A 180 -29.29 8.53 -4.40
N LEU A 181 -29.12 7.36 -3.79
CA LEU A 181 -30.04 6.24 -3.99
C LEU A 181 -31.47 6.63 -3.53
N ILE A 182 -31.61 7.31 -2.40
CA ILE A 182 -32.91 7.76 -1.90
C ILE A 182 -33.55 8.80 -2.83
N ASP A 183 -32.77 9.76 -3.30
CA ASP A 183 -33.23 10.81 -4.22
C ASP A 183 -33.69 10.24 -5.58
N THR A 184 -33.14 9.08 -5.98
CA THR A 184 -33.59 8.36 -7.19
C THR A 184 -34.84 7.50 -6.92
N GLY A 185 -35.37 7.49 -5.71
CA GLY A 185 -36.64 6.84 -5.35
C GLY A 185 -36.51 5.54 -4.57
N CYS A 186 -35.29 5.07 -4.27
CA CYS A 186 -35.06 3.87 -3.48
C CYS A 186 -35.44 4.10 -2.01
N LYS A 187 -36.08 3.09 -1.40
CA LYS A 187 -36.56 3.15 -0.01
C LYS A 187 -36.05 2.02 0.86
N LYS A 188 -35.60 0.94 0.25
CA LYS A 188 -35.16 -0.28 0.90
C LYS A 188 -33.71 -0.56 0.49
N ILE A 189 -32.75 0.03 1.20
CA ILE A 189 -31.34 0.00 0.80
C ILE A 189 -30.58 -0.99 1.68
N ALA A 190 -30.01 -2.02 1.07
CA ALA A 190 -29.13 -2.96 1.75
C ALA A 190 -27.69 -2.40 1.85
N PHE A 191 -27.00 -2.73 2.94
CA PHE A 191 -25.60 -2.39 3.17
C PHE A 191 -24.73 -3.64 3.18
N TYR A 192 -23.75 -3.71 2.27
CA TYR A 192 -22.72 -4.75 2.26
C TYR A 192 -21.39 -4.11 2.62
N GLY A 193 -20.87 -4.44 3.82
CA GLY A 193 -19.73 -3.78 4.44
C GLY A 193 -18.63 -4.72 4.89
N SER A 194 -17.49 -4.16 5.23
CA SER A 194 -16.35 -4.88 5.84
C SER A 194 -16.52 -5.03 7.36
N PRO A 195 -15.71 -5.87 8.02
CA PRO A 195 -15.73 -6.00 9.47
C PRO A 195 -15.59 -4.66 10.21
N MET A 196 -16.37 -4.47 11.27
CA MET A 196 -16.49 -3.21 12.01
C MET A 196 -15.31 -2.89 12.95
N ASN A 197 -14.23 -3.64 12.90
CA ASN A 197 -13.00 -3.33 13.64
C ASN A 197 -12.17 -2.22 12.98
N MET A 198 -12.45 -1.88 11.71
CA MET A 198 -11.73 -0.82 10.97
C MET A 198 -12.51 0.50 11.00
N GLU A 199 -11.80 1.62 11.13
CA GLU A 199 -12.42 2.96 11.12
C GLU A 199 -13.14 3.26 9.80
N ILE A 200 -12.57 2.86 8.68
CA ILE A 200 -13.20 3.02 7.36
C ILE A 200 -14.57 2.32 7.29
N SER A 201 -14.69 1.12 7.86
CA SER A 201 -15.95 0.37 7.89
C SER A 201 -17.01 1.05 8.75
N LYS A 202 -16.60 1.53 9.94
CA LYS A 202 -17.49 2.29 10.84
C LYS A 202 -17.99 3.59 10.20
N ASN A 203 -17.08 4.34 9.56
CA ASN A 203 -17.42 5.60 8.92
C ASN A 203 -18.40 5.40 7.78
N ARG A 204 -18.17 4.41 6.90
CA ARG A 204 -19.11 4.10 5.80
C ARG A 204 -20.46 3.62 6.31
N TYR A 205 -20.49 2.76 7.32
CA TYR A 205 -21.74 2.30 7.94
C TYR A 205 -22.50 3.48 8.61
N ASN A 206 -21.81 4.34 9.36
CA ASN A 206 -22.44 5.50 9.98
C ASN A 206 -23.02 6.46 8.94
N GLY A 207 -22.31 6.72 7.84
CA GLY A 207 -22.81 7.52 6.73
C GLY A 207 -24.08 6.93 6.08
N TYR A 208 -24.10 5.62 5.87
CA TYR A 208 -25.29 4.88 5.39
C TYR A 208 -26.46 5.05 6.34
N ARG A 209 -26.29 4.73 7.62
CA ARG A 209 -27.33 4.79 8.64
C ARG A 209 -27.89 6.20 8.80
N ASP A 210 -27.03 7.21 8.87
CA ASP A 210 -27.43 8.60 9.10
C ASP A 210 -28.09 9.20 7.86
N ALA A 211 -27.76 8.74 6.64
CA ALA A 211 -28.48 9.11 5.43
C ALA A 211 -29.92 8.56 5.45
N LEU A 212 -30.12 7.29 5.82
CA LEU A 212 -31.46 6.72 6.00
C LEU A 212 -32.26 7.51 7.03
N LEU A 213 -31.68 7.76 8.21
CA LEU A 213 -32.33 8.48 9.30
C LEU A 213 -32.75 9.91 8.89
N LYS A 214 -31.87 10.64 8.20
CA LYS A 214 -32.15 12.00 7.71
C LYS A 214 -33.38 12.05 6.79
N HIS A 215 -33.59 11.00 5.99
CA HIS A 215 -34.70 10.90 5.04
C HIS A 215 -35.93 10.15 5.61
N GLY A 216 -35.93 9.87 6.92
CA GLY A 216 -37.05 9.20 7.59
C GLY A 216 -37.20 7.71 7.24
N LEU A 217 -36.17 7.10 6.67
CA LEU A 217 -36.13 5.67 6.39
C LEU A 217 -35.55 4.90 7.58
N LYS A 218 -35.96 3.65 7.73
CA LYS A 218 -35.46 2.75 8.77
C LYS A 218 -34.46 1.77 8.18
N GLU A 219 -33.37 1.56 8.90
CA GLU A 219 -32.48 0.46 8.66
C GLU A 219 -33.18 -0.88 8.92
N ASN A 220 -33.02 -1.83 8.01
CA ASN A 220 -33.39 -3.22 8.27
C ASN A 220 -32.12 -4.01 8.60
N PRO A 221 -31.97 -4.55 9.83
CA PRO A 221 -30.78 -5.31 10.24
C PRO A 221 -30.51 -6.54 9.36
N ASP A 222 -31.53 -7.14 8.76
CA ASP A 222 -31.39 -8.31 7.89
C ASP A 222 -30.69 -7.98 6.57
N TRP A 223 -30.67 -6.70 6.18
CA TRP A 223 -29.99 -6.21 4.97
C TRP A 223 -28.58 -5.68 5.23
N VAL A 224 -28.13 -5.64 6.48
CA VAL A 224 -26.77 -5.24 6.85
C VAL A 224 -25.89 -6.49 6.93
N LYS A 225 -24.99 -6.67 5.95
CA LYS A 225 -24.17 -7.88 5.85
C LYS A 225 -22.68 -7.53 5.87
N ILE A 226 -21.89 -8.39 6.51
CA ILE A 226 -20.44 -8.36 6.37
C ILE A 226 -20.09 -9.08 5.06
N CYS A 227 -19.80 -8.29 4.05
CA CYS A 227 -19.57 -8.74 2.69
C CYS A 227 -18.71 -7.70 1.97
N ASP A 228 -17.44 -7.98 1.75
CA ASP A 228 -16.48 -7.00 1.25
C ASP A 228 -15.64 -7.48 0.05
N ASN A 229 -16.11 -8.56 -0.59
CA ASN A 229 -15.53 -9.06 -1.83
C ASN A 229 -16.61 -9.71 -2.71
N ARG A 230 -16.25 -9.92 -3.98
CA ARG A 230 -17.13 -10.46 -5.00
C ARG A 230 -17.70 -11.83 -4.65
N ALA A 231 -16.86 -12.76 -4.19
CA ALA A 231 -17.31 -14.13 -3.90
C ALA A 231 -18.36 -14.18 -2.78
N GLN A 232 -18.17 -13.37 -1.72
CA GLN A 232 -19.14 -13.23 -0.66
C GLN A 232 -20.46 -12.60 -1.16
N ALA A 233 -20.36 -11.57 -2.01
CA ALA A 233 -21.54 -10.93 -2.60
C ALA A 233 -22.32 -11.91 -3.49
N GLU A 234 -21.66 -12.71 -4.32
CA GLU A 234 -22.29 -13.72 -5.15
C GLU A 234 -23.00 -14.81 -4.31
N ALA A 235 -22.45 -15.13 -3.13
CA ALA A 235 -23.04 -16.13 -2.21
C ALA A 235 -24.24 -15.59 -1.42
N LEU A 236 -24.19 -14.33 -0.95
CA LEU A 236 -25.22 -13.75 -0.07
C LEU A 236 -26.39 -13.11 -0.82
N THR A 237 -26.16 -12.56 -1.99
CA THR A 237 -27.16 -11.77 -2.73
C THR A 237 -28.40 -12.57 -3.13
N PRO A 238 -28.33 -13.86 -3.49
CA PRO A 238 -29.54 -14.65 -3.82
C PRO A 238 -30.56 -14.66 -2.69
N GLU A 239 -30.13 -14.98 -1.47
CA GLU A 239 -31.01 -15.04 -0.29
C GLU A 239 -31.70 -13.68 -0.04
N ILE A 240 -30.97 -12.59 -0.17
CA ILE A 240 -31.49 -11.23 0.03
C ILE A 240 -32.50 -10.83 -1.04
N LEU A 241 -32.29 -11.24 -2.30
CA LEU A 241 -33.16 -10.89 -3.42
C LEU A 241 -34.42 -11.80 -3.48
N GLU A 242 -34.35 -13.02 -2.95
CA GLU A 242 -35.48 -13.96 -2.89
C GLU A 242 -36.42 -13.70 -1.69
N ALA A 243 -35.97 -12.89 -0.71
CA ALA A 243 -36.78 -12.54 0.43
C ALA A 243 -38.07 -11.79 0.01
N GLU A 244 -39.20 -12.05 0.69
CA GLU A 244 -40.46 -11.33 0.46
C GLU A 244 -40.28 -9.81 0.67
N ASP A 245 -39.60 -9.43 1.75
CA ASP A 245 -39.18 -8.04 2.02
C ASP A 245 -37.76 -7.82 1.52
N ARG A 246 -37.57 -7.75 0.20
CA ARG A 246 -36.26 -7.52 -0.40
C ARG A 246 -35.92 -6.03 -0.55
N PRO A 247 -34.63 -5.68 -0.55
CA PRO A 247 -34.20 -4.31 -0.86
C PRO A 247 -34.45 -3.95 -2.33
N ASP A 248 -34.58 -2.66 -2.60
CA ASP A 248 -34.68 -2.07 -3.95
C ASP A 248 -33.35 -1.45 -4.42
N ALA A 249 -32.39 -1.34 -3.50
CA ALA A 249 -31.02 -0.89 -3.82
C ALA A 249 -30.00 -1.51 -2.86
N PHE A 250 -28.73 -1.50 -3.29
CA PHE A 250 -27.59 -1.92 -2.49
C PHE A 250 -26.55 -0.82 -2.43
N PHE A 251 -26.06 -0.55 -1.24
CA PHE A 251 -24.83 0.21 -1.02
C PHE A 251 -23.71 -0.75 -0.66
N ALA A 252 -22.79 -0.97 -1.61
CA ALA A 252 -21.63 -1.83 -1.45
C ALA A 252 -20.40 -1.03 -1.01
N ILE A 253 -19.62 -1.59 -0.10
CA ILE A 253 -18.45 -0.90 0.48
C ILE A 253 -17.31 -0.65 -0.53
N ASN A 254 -17.27 -1.43 -1.61
CA ASN A 254 -16.29 -1.31 -2.70
C ASN A 254 -16.84 -1.86 -4.03
N ASP A 255 -16.13 -1.60 -5.12
CA ASP A 255 -16.51 -2.01 -6.47
C ASP A 255 -16.56 -3.52 -6.66
N ASP A 256 -15.64 -4.27 -6.05
CA ASP A 256 -15.58 -5.73 -6.18
C ASP A 256 -16.85 -6.38 -5.61
N THR A 257 -17.30 -5.92 -4.45
CA THR A 257 -18.59 -6.31 -3.85
C THR A 257 -19.77 -5.90 -4.75
N ALA A 258 -19.76 -4.66 -5.27
CA ALA A 258 -20.83 -4.18 -6.16
C ALA A 258 -20.94 -5.01 -7.44
N ILE A 259 -19.82 -5.40 -8.05
CA ILE A 259 -19.77 -6.29 -9.22
C ILE A 259 -20.40 -7.65 -8.90
N GLY A 260 -20.10 -8.22 -7.72
CA GLY A 260 -20.70 -9.49 -7.27
C GLY A 260 -22.22 -9.40 -7.15
N ILE A 261 -22.74 -8.31 -6.57
CA ILE A 261 -24.18 -8.04 -6.48
C ILE A 261 -24.80 -7.94 -7.87
N LEU A 262 -24.23 -7.08 -8.73
CA LEU A 262 -24.74 -6.85 -10.09
C LEU A 262 -24.75 -8.13 -10.94
N TYR A 263 -23.66 -8.90 -10.88
CA TYR A 263 -23.57 -10.17 -11.59
C TYR A 263 -24.66 -11.13 -11.16
N THR A 264 -24.86 -11.27 -9.83
CA THR A 264 -25.85 -12.17 -9.26
C THR A 264 -27.28 -11.71 -9.59
N ALA A 265 -27.59 -10.44 -9.42
CA ALA A 265 -28.89 -9.88 -9.74
C ALA A 265 -29.25 -10.12 -11.23
N LYS A 266 -28.34 -9.87 -12.16
CA LYS A 266 -28.53 -10.14 -13.58
C LYS A 266 -28.77 -11.62 -13.88
N ARG A 267 -28.02 -12.53 -13.24
CA ARG A 267 -28.16 -13.97 -13.40
C ARG A 267 -29.55 -14.46 -12.90
N MET A 268 -30.08 -13.80 -11.88
CA MET A 268 -31.43 -14.08 -11.34
C MET A 268 -32.57 -13.39 -12.11
N GLY A 269 -32.25 -12.61 -13.17
CA GLY A 269 -33.25 -11.96 -14.02
C GLY A 269 -33.69 -10.57 -13.54
N TYR A 270 -33.03 -10.01 -12.52
CA TYR A 270 -33.26 -8.62 -12.12
C TYR A 270 -32.58 -7.64 -13.10
N LYS A 271 -33.21 -6.47 -13.30
CA LYS A 271 -32.74 -5.42 -14.22
C LYS A 271 -32.08 -4.29 -13.47
#